data_01f04d53740ea4d506efc32e5f4374fb
#
_entry.id   01f04d53740ea4d506efc32e5f4374fb
#
_cell.length_a   1.000
_cell.length_b   1.000
_cell.length_c   1.000
_cell.angle_alpha   90.00
_cell.angle_beta   90.00
_cell.angle_gamma   90.00
#
_symmetry.space_group_name_H-M   'P 1'
#
loop_
_entity.id
_entity.type
_entity.pdbx_description
1 polymer ?
#
loop_
_entity_poly.entity_id
_entity_poly.type
_entity_poly.pdbx_seq_one_letter_code
_entity_poly.pdbx_strand_id
1 'polypeptide(L)'
;MNDPAARIPLTGGRIELHTHLEGSITPARLIALGDRHGRPDLPAACLDPSGQAFPFDGFHGFLELYKRVTSVMRTPRDFHELALDLAAQLHADDVFYAEVSVSYGVLLKRGLDPGPVQAALSEAADEALETHGVTMRWLPDAVRQFGLDAAWRAWECAERAGRAQGVVGFGLGGDEVTGPAATFAPLFGAVRAAGLGVSIHAGEVTAMGEAARDSIRQAVDDCGAVRLGHGLAAAGDPSLLSELAARGVFVELCPRSNVATGALPTLASHPLRAFLDAGVPCCLNTDDRTLFGLDLRGEYAAARAVLNLSPAEESRMRQAAVAAAFDAVPRAGGGGSAGPG
;
A
#
# COMPACT_ATOMS: atom_id res chain seq x y z
N MET A 1 -6.30 -34.11 12.24
CA MET A 1 -5.40 -32.98 11.99
C MET A 1 -5.79 -32.41 10.65
N ASN A 2 -6.65 -31.40 10.66
CA ASN A 2 -7.10 -30.71 9.42
C ASN A 2 -6.03 -29.69 9.06
N ASP A 3 -5.47 -29.85 7.87
CA ASP A 3 -4.55 -28.90 7.23
C ASP A 3 -5.26 -27.55 7.07
N PRO A 4 -4.78 -26.44 7.67
CA PRO A 4 -5.39 -25.13 7.52
C PRO A 4 -5.14 -24.50 6.14
N ALA A 5 -4.39 -25.14 5.25
CA ALA A 5 -4.21 -24.77 3.85
C ALA A 5 -5.34 -25.30 2.94
N ALA A 6 -6.61 -25.28 3.40
CA ALA A 6 -7.74 -25.60 2.53
C ALA A 6 -7.74 -24.61 1.37
N ARG A 7 -7.32 -25.08 0.20
CA ARG A 7 -7.12 -24.40 -1.08
C ARG A 7 -8.25 -23.38 -1.34
N ILE A 8 -7.90 -22.10 -1.30
CA ILE A 8 -8.78 -21.04 -1.82
C ILE A 8 -8.97 -21.34 -3.31
N PRO A 9 -10.22 -21.42 -3.79
CA PRO A 9 -10.45 -21.73 -5.20
C PRO A 9 -9.74 -20.70 -6.11
N LEU A 10 -9.03 -21.18 -7.11
CA LEU A 10 -8.28 -20.38 -8.10
C LEU A 10 -9.16 -19.48 -8.99
N THR A 11 -10.47 -19.49 -8.80
CA THR A 11 -11.47 -18.76 -9.60
C THR A 11 -11.96 -17.45 -8.97
N GLY A 12 -11.37 -16.99 -7.88
CA GLY A 12 -11.93 -15.86 -7.13
C GLY A 12 -10.93 -14.77 -6.81
N GLY A 13 -10.98 -13.66 -7.55
CA GLY A 13 -10.54 -12.32 -7.17
C GLY A 13 -9.05 -12.15 -6.87
N ARG A 14 -8.63 -10.88 -6.75
CA ARG A 14 -7.28 -10.45 -6.39
C ARG A 14 -7.25 -9.90 -4.96
N ILE A 15 -6.04 -9.78 -4.44
CA ILE A 15 -5.73 -9.14 -3.16
C ILE A 15 -4.73 -8.04 -3.43
N GLU A 16 -4.91 -6.88 -2.82
CA GLU A 16 -3.98 -5.77 -2.87
C GLU A 16 -3.52 -5.43 -1.46
N LEU A 17 -2.22 -5.46 -1.21
CA LEU A 17 -1.62 -5.24 0.11
C LEU A 17 -0.76 -3.98 0.18
N HIS A 18 -0.58 -3.29 -0.96
CA HIS A 18 0.22 -2.07 -1.04
C HIS A 18 -0.42 -1.08 -2.02
N THR A 19 -1.31 -0.28 -1.49
CA THR A 19 -1.90 0.87 -2.21
C THR A 19 -2.15 2.01 -1.22
N HIS A 20 -1.99 3.24 -1.70
CA HIS A 20 -2.17 4.45 -0.90
C HIS A 20 -3.53 5.06 -1.20
N LEU A 21 -4.30 5.37 -0.15
CA LEU A 21 -5.62 5.98 -0.29
C LEU A 21 -5.52 7.31 -1.05
N GLU A 22 -4.59 8.16 -0.64
CA GLU A 22 -4.40 9.48 -1.23
C GLU A 22 -3.99 9.40 -2.70
N GLY A 23 -3.19 8.39 -3.07
CA GLY A 23 -2.75 8.13 -4.44
C GLY A 23 -3.81 7.52 -5.34
N SER A 24 -4.98 7.18 -4.79
CA SER A 24 -6.12 6.66 -5.53
C SER A 24 -7.09 7.75 -6.03
N ILE A 25 -6.83 9.02 -5.69
CA ILE A 25 -7.72 10.13 -6.07
C ILE A 25 -7.85 10.26 -7.59
N THR A 26 -9.08 10.24 -8.08
CA THR A 26 -9.34 10.44 -9.50
C THR A 26 -9.29 11.93 -9.88
N PRO A 27 -9.00 12.28 -11.14
CA PRO A 27 -9.11 13.66 -11.62
C PRO A 27 -10.48 14.29 -11.32
N ALA A 28 -11.57 13.54 -11.49
CA ALA A 28 -12.92 13.99 -11.18
C ALA A 28 -13.10 14.30 -9.69
N ARG A 29 -12.60 13.44 -8.80
CA ARG A 29 -12.62 13.67 -7.35
C ARG A 29 -11.78 14.88 -6.96
N LEU A 30 -10.59 15.03 -7.53
CA LEU A 30 -9.73 16.19 -7.28
C LEU A 30 -10.44 17.51 -7.65
N ILE A 31 -11.10 17.56 -8.81
CA ILE A 31 -11.89 18.73 -9.26
C ILE A 31 -13.03 18.99 -8.28
N ALA A 32 -13.83 17.99 -7.95
CA ALA A 32 -14.97 18.14 -7.03
C ALA A 32 -14.54 18.63 -5.63
N LEU A 33 -13.42 18.15 -5.11
CA LEU A 33 -12.87 18.61 -3.83
C LEU A 33 -12.27 20.02 -3.94
N GLY A 34 -11.62 20.34 -5.05
CA GLY A 34 -11.16 21.70 -5.34
C GLY A 34 -12.29 22.72 -5.30
N ASP A 35 -13.39 22.43 -5.97
CA ASP A 35 -14.60 23.28 -6.00
C ASP A 35 -15.23 23.37 -4.60
N ARG A 36 -15.41 22.23 -3.91
CA ARG A 36 -15.98 22.17 -2.54
C ARG A 36 -15.23 23.06 -1.56
N HIS A 37 -13.92 23.09 -1.64
CA HIS A 37 -13.05 23.81 -0.70
C HIS A 37 -12.56 25.17 -1.21
N GLY A 38 -13.12 25.68 -2.31
CA GLY A 38 -12.75 26.98 -2.87
C GLY A 38 -11.31 27.04 -3.38
N ARG A 39 -10.80 25.91 -3.89
CA ARG A 39 -9.45 25.76 -4.43
C ARG A 39 -9.47 25.22 -5.88
N PRO A 40 -10.20 25.88 -6.82
CA PRO A 40 -10.25 25.46 -8.22
C PRO A 40 -8.87 25.56 -8.93
N ASP A 41 -7.91 26.27 -8.30
CA ASP A 41 -6.52 26.35 -8.74
C ASP A 41 -5.74 25.04 -8.58
N LEU A 42 -6.08 24.20 -7.59
CA LEU A 42 -5.35 22.96 -7.32
C LEU A 42 -5.48 21.92 -8.43
N PRO A 43 -6.68 21.59 -8.96
CA PRO A 43 -6.79 20.67 -10.09
C PRO A 43 -5.98 21.11 -11.30
N ALA A 44 -6.02 22.40 -11.64
CA ALA A 44 -5.25 22.96 -12.75
C ALA A 44 -3.74 22.87 -12.55
N ALA A 45 -3.27 22.86 -11.28
CA ALA A 45 -1.84 22.73 -10.93
C ALA A 45 -1.37 21.27 -10.84
N CYS A 46 -2.29 20.30 -10.83
CA CYS A 46 -2.01 18.88 -10.64
C CYS A 46 -2.28 18.04 -11.89
N LEU A 47 -3.18 18.49 -12.76
CA LEU A 47 -3.60 17.73 -13.94
C LEU A 47 -2.94 18.24 -15.22
N ASP A 48 -2.79 17.35 -16.17
CA ASP A 48 -2.38 17.68 -17.53
C ASP A 48 -3.44 18.55 -18.24
N PRO A 49 -3.14 19.16 -19.42
CA PRO A 49 -4.12 19.99 -20.13
C PRO A 49 -5.42 19.28 -20.55
N SER A 50 -5.40 17.95 -20.63
CA SER A 50 -6.62 17.15 -20.89
C SER A 50 -7.49 16.96 -19.64
N GLY A 51 -6.93 17.22 -18.45
CA GLY A 51 -7.58 16.98 -17.17
C GLY A 51 -7.75 15.50 -16.81
N GLN A 52 -6.97 14.62 -17.42
CA GLN A 52 -7.11 13.17 -17.26
C GLN A 52 -5.92 12.48 -16.57
N ALA A 53 -4.75 13.11 -16.53
CA ALA A 53 -3.54 12.52 -15.99
C ALA A 53 -2.83 13.47 -15.01
N PHE A 54 -2.00 12.88 -14.16
CA PHE A 54 -1.18 13.57 -13.16
C PHE A 54 0.28 13.60 -13.63
N PRO A 55 0.75 14.66 -14.31
CA PRO A 55 2.12 14.75 -14.76
C PRO A 55 3.08 15.05 -13.61
N PHE A 56 4.20 14.34 -13.57
CA PHE A 56 5.32 14.59 -12.66
C PHE A 56 6.62 14.09 -13.30
N ASP A 57 7.77 14.52 -12.77
CA ASP A 57 9.09 14.12 -13.24
C ASP A 57 9.88 13.54 -12.06
N GLY A 58 10.13 12.23 -12.11
CA GLY A 58 10.87 11.47 -11.11
C GLY A 58 10.27 11.50 -9.70
N PHE A 59 10.95 10.88 -8.75
CA PHE A 59 10.46 10.72 -7.38
C PHE A 59 10.19 12.06 -6.66
N HIS A 60 11.08 13.05 -6.84
CA HIS A 60 10.88 14.36 -6.20
C HIS A 60 9.66 15.10 -6.76
N GLY A 61 9.46 15.06 -8.08
CA GLY A 61 8.26 15.62 -8.72
C GLY A 61 6.98 14.94 -8.26
N PHE A 62 7.02 13.62 -8.07
CA PHE A 62 5.92 12.86 -7.47
C PHE A 62 5.61 13.32 -6.04
N LEU A 63 6.59 13.49 -5.16
CA LEU A 63 6.35 13.95 -3.79
C LEU A 63 5.71 15.35 -3.76
N GLU A 64 6.11 16.26 -4.65
CA GLU A 64 5.50 17.59 -4.76
C GLU A 64 4.06 17.52 -5.29
N LEU A 65 3.78 16.64 -6.25
CA LEU A 65 2.41 16.35 -6.72
C LEU A 65 1.57 15.79 -5.57
N TYR A 66 2.05 14.76 -4.89
CA TYR A 66 1.37 14.11 -3.76
C TYR A 66 1.00 15.12 -2.66
N LYS A 67 1.93 16.01 -2.31
CA LYS A 67 1.70 17.10 -1.36
C LYS A 67 0.57 18.05 -1.81
N ARG A 68 0.51 18.40 -3.10
CA ARG A 68 -0.56 19.25 -3.65
C ARG A 68 -1.89 18.53 -3.64
N VAL A 69 -1.92 17.31 -4.13
CA VAL A 69 -3.13 16.47 -4.19
C VAL A 69 -3.69 16.23 -2.79
N THR A 70 -2.85 15.83 -1.82
CA THR A 70 -3.32 15.61 -0.46
C THR A 70 -3.86 16.88 0.19
N SER A 71 -3.43 18.08 -0.24
CA SER A 71 -3.88 19.36 0.33
C SER A 71 -5.36 19.67 0.08
N VAL A 72 -6.01 19.01 -0.88
CA VAL A 72 -7.42 19.23 -1.19
C VAL A 72 -8.36 18.50 -0.23
N MET A 73 -7.91 17.38 0.37
CA MET A 73 -8.70 16.60 1.33
C MET A 73 -8.65 17.26 2.71
N ARG A 74 -9.76 17.77 3.22
CA ARG A 74 -9.80 18.62 4.43
C ARG A 74 -10.74 18.15 5.51
N THR A 75 -11.70 17.30 5.17
CA THR A 75 -12.73 16.84 6.10
C THR A 75 -12.82 15.31 6.10
N PRO A 76 -13.32 14.69 7.17
CA PRO A 76 -13.58 13.24 7.20
C PRO A 76 -14.41 12.76 6.02
N ARG A 77 -15.38 13.55 5.57
CA ARG A 77 -16.20 13.25 4.40
C ARG A 77 -15.38 13.11 3.11
N ASP A 78 -14.34 13.92 2.93
CA ASP A 78 -13.50 13.83 1.73
C ASP A 78 -12.79 12.49 1.67
N PHE A 79 -12.32 11.98 2.82
CA PHE A 79 -11.67 10.67 2.93
C PHE A 79 -12.66 9.52 2.78
N HIS A 80 -13.88 9.64 3.33
CA HIS A 80 -14.95 8.67 3.10
C HIS A 80 -15.25 8.51 1.61
N GLU A 81 -15.51 9.62 0.92
CA GLU A 81 -15.82 9.61 -0.51
C GLU A 81 -14.63 9.07 -1.34
N LEU A 82 -13.40 9.39 -0.97
CA LEU A 82 -12.19 8.87 -1.62
C LEU A 82 -12.05 7.35 -1.43
N ALA A 83 -12.36 6.84 -0.23
CA ALA A 83 -12.34 5.41 0.04
C ALA A 83 -13.38 4.64 -0.77
N LEU A 84 -14.57 5.21 -1.00
CA LEU A 84 -15.58 4.61 -1.88
C LEU A 84 -15.15 4.63 -3.35
N ASP A 85 -14.51 5.71 -3.82
CA ASP A 85 -13.93 5.75 -5.16
C ASP A 85 -12.85 4.67 -5.34
N LEU A 86 -12.01 4.48 -4.32
CA LEU A 86 -11.01 3.39 -4.33
C LEU A 86 -11.68 2.02 -4.34
N ALA A 87 -12.73 1.81 -3.54
CA ALA A 87 -13.48 0.55 -3.52
C ALA A 87 -14.05 0.19 -4.90
N ALA A 88 -14.59 1.18 -5.63
CA ALA A 88 -15.07 1.00 -6.99
C ALA A 88 -13.93 0.62 -7.97
N GLN A 89 -12.76 1.24 -7.83
CA GLN A 89 -11.56 0.90 -8.61
C GLN A 89 -11.06 -0.51 -8.30
N LEU A 90 -11.01 -0.90 -7.02
CA LEU A 90 -10.61 -2.24 -6.58
C LEU A 90 -11.58 -3.31 -7.11
N HIS A 91 -12.89 -3.04 -7.02
CA HIS A 91 -13.91 -3.92 -7.59
C HIS A 91 -13.74 -4.11 -9.11
N ALA A 92 -13.46 -3.03 -9.84
CA ALA A 92 -13.20 -3.08 -11.28
C ALA A 92 -11.98 -3.94 -11.63
N ASP A 93 -11.02 -4.09 -10.70
CA ASP A 93 -9.83 -4.94 -10.83
C ASP A 93 -10.03 -6.38 -10.34
N ASP A 94 -11.24 -6.79 -9.97
CA ASP A 94 -11.54 -8.06 -9.30
C ASP A 94 -10.83 -8.22 -7.94
N VAL A 95 -10.52 -7.12 -7.25
CA VAL A 95 -9.98 -7.15 -5.90
C VAL A 95 -11.13 -7.31 -4.91
N PHE A 96 -11.07 -8.33 -4.06
CA PHE A 96 -12.08 -8.58 -3.02
C PHE A 96 -11.59 -8.25 -1.61
N TYR A 97 -10.27 -8.09 -1.44
CA TYR A 97 -9.63 -7.71 -0.18
C TYR A 97 -8.47 -6.77 -0.44
N ALA A 98 -8.40 -5.68 0.31
CA ALA A 98 -7.29 -4.74 0.25
C ALA A 98 -6.88 -4.24 1.63
N GLU A 99 -5.57 -4.06 1.83
CA GLU A 99 -5.01 -3.32 2.95
C GLU A 99 -4.42 -2.02 2.42
N VAL A 100 -5.02 -0.90 2.84
CA VAL A 100 -4.82 0.41 2.23
C VAL A 100 -4.04 1.30 3.19
N SER A 101 -2.91 1.83 2.73
CA SER A 101 -2.12 2.82 3.47
C SER A 101 -2.85 4.15 3.54
N VAL A 102 -2.81 4.79 4.72
CA VAL A 102 -3.36 6.13 4.98
C VAL A 102 -2.31 6.95 5.70
N SER A 103 -1.89 8.08 5.14
CA SER A 103 -0.76 8.83 5.66
C SER A 103 -1.13 9.71 6.86
N TYR A 104 -1.19 9.11 8.06
CA TYR A 104 -1.43 9.84 9.30
C TYR A 104 -0.34 10.88 9.58
N GLY A 105 0.90 10.59 9.16
CA GLY A 105 1.97 11.57 9.22
C GLY A 105 1.63 12.85 8.46
N VAL A 106 1.05 12.73 7.27
CA VAL A 106 0.62 13.87 6.44
C VAL A 106 -0.60 14.57 7.07
N LEU A 107 -1.60 13.82 7.56
CA LEU A 107 -2.77 14.40 8.24
C LEU A 107 -2.33 15.31 9.39
N LEU A 108 -1.52 14.79 10.31
CA LEU A 108 -1.02 15.52 11.46
C LEU A 108 -0.15 16.73 11.07
N LYS A 109 0.70 16.58 10.04
CA LYS A 109 1.51 17.68 9.51
C LYS A 109 0.66 18.84 8.98
N ARG A 110 -0.53 18.51 8.47
CA ARG A 110 -1.51 19.49 7.97
C ARG A 110 -2.46 20.02 9.04
N GLY A 111 -2.34 19.56 10.29
CA GLY A 111 -3.20 19.94 11.40
C GLY A 111 -4.58 19.29 11.37
N LEU A 112 -4.73 18.15 10.68
CA LEU A 112 -5.94 17.33 10.67
C LEU A 112 -5.85 16.27 11.77
N ASP A 113 -6.98 16.05 12.47
CA ASP A 113 -7.08 14.97 13.45
C ASP A 113 -7.38 13.64 12.72
N PRO A 114 -6.50 12.62 12.84
CA PRO A 114 -6.75 11.31 12.23
C PRO A 114 -7.96 10.58 12.79
N GLY A 115 -8.39 10.84 14.03
CA GLY A 115 -9.49 10.11 14.66
C GLY A 115 -10.81 10.19 13.89
N PRO A 116 -11.37 11.40 13.64
CA PRO A 116 -12.56 11.55 12.81
C PRO A 116 -12.39 11.05 11.37
N VAL A 117 -11.17 11.15 10.80
CA VAL A 117 -10.88 10.60 9.46
C VAL A 117 -10.99 9.07 9.50
N GLN A 118 -10.40 8.42 10.51
CA GLN A 118 -10.47 6.96 10.63
C GLN A 118 -11.90 6.45 10.87
N ALA A 119 -12.71 7.17 11.64
CA ALA A 119 -14.12 6.83 11.80
C ALA A 119 -14.86 6.83 10.45
N ALA A 120 -14.64 7.87 9.64
CA ALA A 120 -15.21 7.97 8.30
C ALA A 120 -14.70 6.89 7.33
N LEU A 121 -13.43 6.50 7.47
CA LEU A 121 -12.84 5.38 6.71
C LEU A 121 -13.43 4.02 7.14
N SER A 122 -13.72 3.83 8.43
CA SER A 122 -14.39 2.64 8.91
C SER A 122 -15.80 2.51 8.32
N GLU A 123 -16.58 3.59 8.32
CA GLU A 123 -17.92 3.65 7.69
C GLU A 123 -17.82 3.37 6.18
N ALA A 124 -16.84 3.94 5.49
CA ALA A 124 -16.62 3.70 4.07
C ALA A 124 -16.24 2.24 3.77
N ALA A 125 -15.48 1.57 4.65
CA ALA A 125 -15.16 0.15 4.48
C ALA A 125 -16.39 -0.76 4.59
N ASP A 126 -17.32 -0.46 5.51
CA ASP A 126 -18.58 -1.18 5.63
C ASP A 126 -19.45 -0.97 4.37
N GLU A 127 -19.57 0.28 3.90
CA GLU A 127 -20.30 0.61 2.67
C GLU A 127 -19.66 -0.03 1.42
N ALA A 128 -18.33 -0.08 1.34
CA ALA A 128 -17.58 -0.72 0.25
C ALA A 128 -17.85 -2.23 0.19
N LEU A 129 -17.94 -2.88 1.35
CA LEU A 129 -18.30 -4.30 1.42
C LEU A 129 -19.72 -4.54 0.92
N GLU A 130 -20.69 -3.69 1.32
CA GLU A 130 -22.10 -3.81 0.93
C GLU A 130 -22.31 -3.53 -0.57
N THR A 131 -21.65 -2.50 -1.11
CA THR A 131 -21.92 -1.99 -2.47
C THR A 131 -21.04 -2.64 -3.53
N HIS A 132 -19.81 -2.99 -3.20
CA HIS A 132 -18.81 -3.50 -4.14
C HIS A 132 -18.28 -4.90 -3.81
N GLY A 133 -18.60 -5.45 -2.62
CA GLY A 133 -18.07 -6.74 -2.18
C GLY A 133 -16.57 -6.70 -1.89
N VAL A 134 -16.01 -5.52 -1.60
CA VAL A 134 -14.59 -5.32 -1.31
C VAL A 134 -14.39 -5.14 0.19
N THR A 135 -13.64 -6.04 0.81
CA THR A 135 -13.21 -5.88 2.20
C THR A 135 -11.98 -4.98 2.24
N MET A 136 -12.09 -3.82 2.86
CA MET A 136 -10.98 -2.88 3.04
C MET A 136 -10.50 -2.87 4.49
N ARG A 137 -9.19 -2.80 4.67
CA ARG A 137 -8.51 -2.63 5.97
C ARG A 137 -7.49 -1.50 5.85
N TRP A 138 -7.13 -0.91 6.96
CA TRP A 138 -6.32 0.30 7.00
C TRP A 138 -4.95 0.05 7.62
N LEU A 139 -3.93 0.58 6.95
CA LEU A 139 -2.56 0.67 7.43
C LEU A 139 -2.18 2.15 7.58
N PRO A 140 -2.51 2.81 8.71
CA PRO A 140 -1.94 4.12 9.00
C PRO A 140 -0.42 4.09 8.93
N ASP A 141 0.20 5.16 8.41
CA ASP A 141 1.64 5.24 8.32
C ASP A 141 2.24 6.51 8.96
N ALA A 142 3.51 6.39 9.34
CA ALA A 142 4.38 7.49 9.65
C ALA A 142 5.24 7.85 8.43
N VAL A 143 5.68 9.09 8.37
CA VAL A 143 6.53 9.63 7.30
C VAL A 143 7.93 9.89 7.85
N ARG A 144 8.94 9.23 7.28
CA ARG A 144 10.34 9.21 7.78
C ARG A 144 10.91 10.60 8.03
N GLN A 145 10.77 11.51 7.06
CA GLN A 145 11.31 12.86 7.12
C GLN A 145 10.59 13.78 8.12
N PHE A 146 9.50 13.34 8.75
CA PHE A 146 8.84 14.09 9.82
C PHE A 146 9.39 13.74 11.21
N GLY A 147 10.23 12.71 11.30
CA GLY A 147 10.95 12.30 12.51
C GLY A 147 10.13 11.45 13.46
N LEU A 148 10.84 10.92 14.48
CA LEU A 148 10.31 9.94 15.42
C LEU A 148 9.14 10.48 16.27
N ASP A 149 9.21 11.72 16.72
CA ASP A 149 8.14 12.33 17.55
C ASP A 149 6.82 12.45 16.77
N ALA A 150 6.90 12.79 15.47
CA ALA A 150 5.72 12.82 14.62
C ALA A 150 5.17 11.40 14.37
N ALA A 151 6.05 10.42 14.23
CA ALA A 151 5.69 9.02 14.07
C ALA A 151 4.96 8.48 15.32
N TRP A 152 5.41 8.81 16.52
CA TRP A 152 4.72 8.44 17.76
C TRP A 152 3.30 9.01 17.83
N ARG A 153 3.12 10.29 17.46
CA ARG A 153 1.77 10.89 17.42
C ARG A 153 0.85 10.20 16.40
N ALA A 154 1.39 9.81 15.25
CA ALA A 154 0.62 9.04 14.27
C ALA A 154 0.24 7.66 14.81
N TRP A 155 1.17 6.98 15.46
CA TRP A 155 0.94 5.70 16.12
C TRP A 155 -0.14 5.79 17.22
N GLU A 156 -0.07 6.75 18.12
CA GLU A 156 -1.06 6.95 19.19
C GLU A 156 -2.49 7.12 18.64
N CYS A 157 -2.64 7.75 17.48
CA CYS A 157 -3.94 7.85 16.80
C CYS A 157 -4.37 6.49 16.22
N ALA A 158 -3.45 5.76 15.59
CA ALA A 158 -3.73 4.45 15.03
C ALA A 158 -4.06 3.40 16.11
N GLU A 159 -3.32 3.41 17.21
CA GLU A 159 -3.55 2.52 18.36
C GLU A 159 -4.95 2.74 18.98
N ARG A 160 -5.36 4.02 19.15
CA ARG A 160 -6.70 4.33 19.67
C ARG A 160 -7.83 3.84 18.75
N ALA A 161 -7.65 3.92 17.45
CA ALA A 161 -8.60 3.40 16.47
C ALA A 161 -8.63 1.87 16.48
N GLY A 162 -7.47 1.25 16.40
CA GLY A 162 -7.27 -0.17 16.50
C GLY A 162 -8.10 -1.01 15.52
N ARG A 163 -8.16 -2.30 15.76
CA ARG A 163 -8.93 -3.24 14.93
C ARG A 163 -10.43 -2.97 14.89
N ALA A 164 -10.96 -2.30 15.93
CA ALA A 164 -12.38 -1.94 15.98
C ALA A 164 -12.79 -0.98 14.85
N GLN A 165 -11.85 -0.18 14.34
CA GLN A 165 -12.06 0.69 13.19
C GLN A 165 -11.29 0.20 11.93
N GLY A 166 -11.00 -1.09 11.84
CA GLY A 166 -10.37 -1.70 10.68
C GLY A 166 -8.86 -1.45 10.54
N VAL A 167 -8.18 -0.89 11.55
CA VAL A 167 -6.72 -0.75 11.55
C VAL A 167 -6.08 -2.10 11.84
N VAL A 168 -5.31 -2.64 10.90
CA VAL A 168 -4.73 -3.99 11.00
C VAL A 168 -3.21 -3.99 11.10
N GLY A 169 -2.57 -2.88 10.77
CA GLY A 169 -1.13 -2.70 10.83
C GLY A 169 -0.74 -1.24 10.92
N PHE A 170 0.56 -0.98 10.99
CA PHE A 170 1.14 0.36 10.95
C PHE A 170 2.38 0.36 10.05
N GLY A 171 2.51 1.40 9.24
CA GLY A 171 3.54 1.52 8.22
C GLY A 171 4.57 2.62 8.46
N LEU A 172 5.61 2.60 7.63
CA LEU A 172 6.60 3.66 7.52
C LEU A 172 6.88 3.91 6.04
N GLY A 173 6.55 5.10 5.56
CA GLY A 173 6.80 5.55 4.20
C GLY A 173 7.64 6.82 4.15
N GLY A 174 7.68 7.46 2.96
CA GLY A 174 8.40 8.69 2.71
C GLY A 174 9.84 8.48 2.25
N ASP A 175 10.65 9.52 2.34
CA ASP A 175 12.00 9.56 1.77
C ASP A 175 12.97 8.64 2.53
N GLU A 176 13.30 7.51 1.93
CA GLU A 176 14.19 6.49 2.49
C GLU A 176 15.62 7.02 2.73
N VAL A 177 16.05 8.01 1.96
CA VAL A 177 17.40 8.60 2.08
C VAL A 177 17.56 9.37 3.39
N THR A 178 16.48 10.00 3.88
CA THR A 178 16.54 10.94 5.01
C THR A 178 16.21 10.32 6.37
N GLY A 179 15.64 9.10 6.42
CA GLY A 179 15.19 8.49 7.67
C GLY A 179 15.47 7.00 7.77
N PRO A 180 16.61 6.57 8.36
CA PRO A 180 16.89 5.15 8.57
C PRO A 180 15.78 4.46 9.37
N ALA A 181 15.37 3.26 8.95
CA ALA A 181 14.29 2.50 9.62
C ALA A 181 14.62 2.21 11.09
N ALA A 182 15.88 1.95 11.43
CA ALA A 182 16.36 1.68 12.80
C ALA A 182 15.98 2.80 13.80
N THR A 183 15.87 4.06 13.34
CA THR A 183 15.43 5.19 14.18
C THR A 183 14.03 4.95 14.78
N PHE A 184 13.19 4.21 14.07
CA PHE A 184 11.79 3.95 14.43
C PHE A 184 11.59 2.61 15.17
N ALA A 185 12.66 1.87 15.45
CA ALA A 185 12.58 0.56 16.11
C ALA A 185 11.77 0.55 17.43
N PRO A 186 11.92 1.54 18.35
CA PRO A 186 11.10 1.59 19.57
C PRO A 186 9.60 1.70 19.29
N LEU A 187 9.21 2.50 18.28
CA LEU A 187 7.83 2.67 17.85
C LEU A 187 7.26 1.33 17.33
N PHE A 188 7.98 0.65 16.44
CA PHE A 188 7.52 -0.63 15.90
C PHE A 188 7.53 -1.76 16.93
N GLY A 189 8.32 -1.64 17.99
CA GLY A 189 8.19 -2.45 19.18
C GLY A 189 6.81 -2.31 19.84
N ALA A 190 6.29 -1.08 19.96
CA ALA A 190 4.95 -0.82 20.47
C ALA A 190 3.85 -1.32 19.53
N VAL A 191 4.00 -1.12 18.20
CA VAL A 191 3.06 -1.63 17.19
C VAL A 191 2.87 -3.15 17.33
N ARG A 192 3.98 -3.89 17.42
CA ARG A 192 3.95 -5.34 17.58
C ARG A 192 3.36 -5.77 18.93
N ALA A 193 3.66 -5.04 19.99
CA ALA A 193 3.10 -5.30 21.33
C ALA A 193 1.57 -5.12 21.35
N ALA A 194 1.03 -4.21 20.54
CA ALA A 194 -0.42 -4.02 20.33
C ALA A 194 -1.07 -5.09 19.43
N GLY A 195 -0.29 -6.05 18.91
CA GLY A 195 -0.79 -7.12 18.03
C GLY A 195 -1.15 -6.66 16.62
N LEU A 196 -0.57 -5.54 16.16
CA LEU A 196 -0.74 -5.04 14.80
C LEU A 196 0.44 -5.43 13.89
N GLY A 197 0.17 -5.54 12.60
CA GLY A 197 1.17 -5.86 11.59
C GLY A 197 2.13 -4.70 11.33
N VAL A 198 3.34 -5.02 10.85
CA VAL A 198 4.36 -4.03 10.47
C VAL A 198 4.70 -4.19 9.01
N SER A 199 4.42 -3.15 8.19
CA SER A 199 4.86 -3.04 6.79
C SER A 199 5.68 -1.77 6.61
N ILE A 200 6.89 -1.89 6.05
CA ILE A 200 7.83 -0.78 5.91
C ILE A 200 8.33 -0.69 4.47
N HIS A 201 8.22 0.50 3.87
CA HIS A 201 8.89 0.78 2.60
C HIS A 201 10.40 0.73 2.82
N ALA A 202 11.09 -0.17 2.15
CA ALA A 202 12.55 -0.33 2.30
C ALA A 202 13.18 -0.89 1.03
N GLY A 203 14.34 -0.39 0.66
CA GLY A 203 15.08 -0.84 -0.51
C GLY A 203 14.48 -0.41 -1.83
N GLU A 204 13.63 0.61 -1.86
CA GLU A 204 13.08 1.18 -3.10
C GLU A 204 14.12 2.02 -3.82
N VAL A 205 14.86 2.85 -3.09
CA VAL A 205 15.85 3.78 -3.66
C VAL A 205 17.14 3.03 -3.96
N THR A 206 17.16 2.25 -5.04
CA THR A 206 18.31 1.39 -5.42
C THR A 206 19.62 2.16 -5.61
N ALA A 207 19.55 3.45 -5.95
CA ALA A 207 20.72 4.33 -6.08
C ALA A 207 21.51 4.50 -4.76
N MET A 208 20.92 4.21 -3.60
CA MET A 208 21.63 4.18 -2.32
C MET A 208 22.62 3.00 -2.19
N GLY A 209 22.59 2.02 -3.10
CA GLY A 209 23.52 0.89 -3.09
C GLY A 209 23.40 0.04 -1.82
N GLU A 210 24.49 -0.09 -1.03
CA GLU A 210 24.49 -0.86 0.23
C GLU A 210 23.52 -0.29 1.27
N ALA A 211 23.39 1.03 1.35
CA ALA A 211 22.48 1.65 2.31
C ALA A 211 21.00 1.30 2.05
N ALA A 212 20.60 1.01 0.79
CA ALA A 212 19.27 0.50 0.49
C ALA A 212 19.08 -0.93 1.01
N ARG A 213 20.10 -1.79 0.93
CA ARG A 213 20.07 -3.14 1.53
C ARG A 213 20.06 -3.08 3.05
N ASP A 214 20.83 -2.17 3.64
CA ASP A 214 20.81 -1.93 5.08
C ASP A 214 19.44 -1.42 5.56
N SER A 215 18.76 -0.61 4.77
CA SER A 215 17.38 -0.20 5.08
C SER A 215 16.43 -1.40 5.17
N ILE A 216 16.56 -2.39 4.28
CA ILE A 216 15.81 -3.64 4.35
C ILE A 216 16.15 -4.41 5.64
N ARG A 217 17.45 -4.59 5.96
CA ARG A 217 17.87 -5.26 7.19
C ARG A 217 17.34 -4.57 8.43
N GLN A 218 17.47 -3.24 8.51
CA GLN A 218 16.92 -2.45 9.63
C GLN A 218 15.39 -2.59 9.76
N ALA A 219 14.66 -2.58 8.65
CA ALA A 219 13.21 -2.79 8.69
C ALA A 219 12.86 -4.16 9.28
N VAL A 220 13.59 -5.20 8.88
CA VAL A 220 13.33 -6.58 9.32
C VAL A 220 13.88 -6.87 10.71
N ASP A 221 15.12 -6.47 11.01
CA ASP A 221 15.83 -6.86 12.24
C ASP A 221 15.48 -5.94 13.41
N ASP A 222 15.53 -4.62 13.18
CA ASP A 222 15.34 -3.64 14.24
C ASP A 222 13.84 -3.33 14.45
N CYS A 223 13.08 -3.17 13.36
CA CYS A 223 11.65 -2.84 13.46
C CYS A 223 10.75 -4.07 13.51
N GLY A 224 11.24 -5.26 13.10
CA GLY A 224 10.46 -6.50 13.06
C GLY A 224 9.38 -6.47 11.98
N ALA A 225 9.65 -5.82 10.86
CA ALA A 225 8.75 -5.83 9.70
C ALA A 225 8.63 -7.26 9.17
N VAL A 226 7.41 -7.71 9.01
CA VAL A 226 7.09 -8.99 8.38
C VAL A 226 6.68 -8.80 6.92
N ARG A 227 6.41 -7.54 6.52
CA ARG A 227 6.19 -7.14 5.13
C ARG A 227 7.06 -5.95 4.78
N LEU A 228 7.55 -5.93 3.55
CA LEU A 228 8.37 -4.86 2.98
C LEU A 228 7.70 -4.30 1.73
N GLY A 229 7.48 -2.98 1.69
CA GLY A 229 7.16 -2.29 0.45
C GLY A 229 8.37 -2.25 -0.47
N HIS A 230 8.17 -2.58 -1.75
CA HIS A 230 9.13 -2.60 -2.87
C HIS A 230 10.29 -3.60 -2.73
N GLY A 231 11.19 -3.45 -1.78
CA GLY A 231 12.31 -4.37 -1.54
C GLY A 231 13.34 -4.50 -2.67
N LEU A 232 13.33 -3.64 -3.69
CA LEU A 232 14.10 -3.77 -4.94
C LEU A 232 15.58 -4.05 -4.72
N ALA A 233 16.20 -3.39 -3.74
CA ALA A 233 17.63 -3.50 -3.48
C ALA A 233 18.08 -4.90 -3.05
N ALA A 234 17.14 -5.74 -2.52
CA ALA A 234 17.46 -7.12 -2.15
C ALA A 234 17.89 -7.97 -3.35
N ALA A 235 17.39 -7.66 -4.55
CA ALA A 235 17.73 -8.42 -5.75
C ALA A 235 19.22 -8.36 -6.13
N GLY A 236 19.93 -7.35 -5.67
CA GLY A 236 21.39 -7.23 -5.86
C GLY A 236 22.23 -8.04 -4.87
N ASP A 237 21.61 -8.77 -3.92
CA ASP A 237 22.27 -9.52 -2.87
C ASP A 237 21.59 -10.90 -2.68
N PRO A 238 22.13 -11.98 -3.29
CA PRO A 238 21.57 -13.32 -3.17
C PRO A 238 21.48 -13.83 -1.72
N SER A 239 22.36 -13.37 -0.83
CA SER A 239 22.32 -13.76 0.57
C SER A 239 21.15 -13.10 1.30
N LEU A 240 20.86 -11.83 1.01
CA LEU A 240 19.70 -11.13 1.54
C LEU A 240 18.39 -11.73 1.03
N LEU A 241 18.30 -12.07 -0.27
CA LEU A 241 17.12 -12.79 -0.81
C LEU A 241 16.90 -14.11 -0.09
N SER A 242 17.97 -14.91 0.12
CA SER A 242 17.89 -16.18 0.83
C SER A 242 17.45 -15.99 2.29
N GLU A 243 17.91 -14.94 2.94
CA GLU A 243 17.51 -14.60 4.31
C GLU A 243 16.01 -14.21 4.37
N LEU A 244 15.55 -13.34 3.47
CA LEU A 244 14.13 -12.95 3.40
C LEU A 244 13.24 -14.17 3.17
N ALA A 245 13.63 -15.06 2.25
CA ALA A 245 12.91 -16.30 1.98
C ALA A 245 12.86 -17.22 3.21
N ALA A 246 14.02 -17.47 3.87
CA ALA A 246 14.10 -18.34 5.04
C ALA A 246 13.29 -17.83 6.24
N ARG A 247 13.19 -16.51 6.39
CA ARG A 247 12.38 -15.85 7.44
C ARG A 247 10.91 -15.67 7.06
N GLY A 248 10.55 -15.96 5.81
CA GLY A 248 9.19 -15.74 5.31
C GLY A 248 8.77 -14.28 5.26
N VAL A 249 9.73 -13.34 5.13
CA VAL A 249 9.43 -11.91 4.96
C VAL A 249 8.74 -11.70 3.62
N PHE A 250 7.55 -11.13 3.65
CA PHE A 250 6.74 -10.91 2.46
C PHE A 250 7.11 -9.61 1.78
N VAL A 251 7.22 -9.59 0.43
CA VAL A 251 7.57 -8.40 -0.34
C VAL A 251 6.42 -7.94 -1.21
N GLU A 252 6.03 -6.69 -1.05
CA GLU A 252 4.97 -6.00 -1.77
C GLU A 252 5.54 -5.31 -2.99
N LEU A 253 5.61 -6.01 -4.13
CA LEU A 253 6.23 -5.50 -5.35
C LEU A 253 5.28 -4.56 -6.11
N CYS A 254 5.80 -3.41 -6.57
CA CYS A 254 5.05 -2.40 -7.32
C CYS A 254 5.78 -2.06 -8.65
N PRO A 255 5.82 -2.98 -9.64
CA PRO A 255 6.73 -2.87 -10.78
C PRO A 255 6.57 -1.61 -11.62
N ARG A 256 5.34 -1.24 -11.97
CA ARG A 256 5.09 -0.06 -12.80
C ARG A 256 5.22 1.23 -12.02
N SER A 257 4.91 1.24 -10.72
CA SER A 257 5.21 2.36 -9.82
C SER A 257 6.71 2.64 -9.79
N ASN A 258 7.55 1.61 -9.65
CA ASN A 258 9.00 1.76 -9.63
C ASN A 258 9.58 2.33 -10.94
N VAL A 259 8.89 2.12 -12.06
CA VAL A 259 9.24 2.81 -13.31
C VAL A 259 8.74 4.25 -13.32
N ALA A 260 7.51 4.50 -12.84
CA ALA A 260 6.93 5.83 -12.81
C ALA A 260 7.72 6.78 -11.89
N THR A 261 8.17 6.30 -10.73
CA THR A 261 9.01 7.07 -9.78
C THR A 261 10.47 7.20 -10.25
N GLY A 262 10.90 6.43 -11.26
CA GLY A 262 12.27 6.41 -11.74
C GLY A 262 13.23 5.55 -10.90
N ALA A 263 12.72 4.76 -9.95
CA ALA A 263 13.53 3.77 -9.22
C ALA A 263 14.11 2.70 -10.16
N LEU A 264 13.40 2.42 -11.26
CA LEU A 264 13.85 1.56 -12.34
C LEU A 264 13.69 2.24 -13.71
N PRO A 265 14.61 2.01 -14.66
CA PRO A 265 14.55 2.64 -15.98
C PRO A 265 13.44 2.07 -16.88
N THR A 266 13.10 0.80 -16.72
CA THR A 266 12.07 0.11 -17.51
C THR A 266 11.45 -1.03 -16.71
N LEU A 267 10.24 -1.46 -17.10
CA LEU A 267 9.60 -2.61 -16.50
C LEU A 267 10.42 -3.90 -16.70
N ALA A 268 11.07 -4.07 -17.82
CA ALA A 268 11.92 -5.24 -18.10
C ALA A 268 13.11 -5.39 -17.15
N SER A 269 13.53 -4.30 -16.50
CA SER A 269 14.60 -4.31 -15.49
C SER A 269 14.09 -4.65 -14.08
N HIS A 270 12.78 -4.83 -13.89
CA HIS A 270 12.23 -5.19 -12.57
C HIS A 270 12.67 -6.59 -12.14
N PRO A 271 13.20 -6.76 -10.92
CA PRO A 271 13.82 -8.01 -10.48
C PRO A 271 12.84 -9.07 -9.98
N LEU A 272 11.59 -9.10 -10.45
CA LEU A 272 10.57 -10.08 -10.06
C LEU A 272 11.09 -11.53 -10.10
N ARG A 273 11.86 -11.86 -11.16
CA ARG A 273 12.43 -13.21 -11.29
C ARG A 273 13.35 -13.58 -10.12
N ALA A 274 14.21 -12.64 -9.68
CA ALA A 274 15.12 -12.89 -8.56
C ALA A 274 14.36 -13.24 -7.27
N PHE A 275 13.26 -12.55 -6.97
CA PHE A 275 12.43 -12.87 -5.81
C PHE A 275 11.76 -14.24 -5.93
N LEU A 276 11.15 -14.53 -7.08
CA LEU A 276 10.45 -15.80 -7.31
C LEU A 276 11.41 -17.00 -7.29
N ASP A 277 12.59 -16.87 -7.91
CA ASP A 277 13.60 -17.93 -8.00
C ASP A 277 14.27 -18.19 -6.63
N ALA A 278 14.41 -17.15 -5.80
CA ALA A 278 14.88 -17.28 -4.42
C ALA A 278 13.80 -17.82 -3.45
N GLY A 279 12.54 -17.92 -3.90
CA GLY A 279 11.44 -18.38 -3.06
C GLY A 279 10.93 -17.33 -2.05
N VAL A 280 11.23 -16.04 -2.27
CA VAL A 280 10.71 -14.95 -1.42
C VAL A 280 9.20 -14.81 -1.65
N PRO A 281 8.37 -14.89 -0.60
CA PRO A 281 6.93 -14.69 -0.77
C PRO A 281 6.64 -13.22 -1.14
N CYS A 282 5.87 -13.01 -2.21
CA CYS A 282 5.58 -11.67 -2.72
C CYS A 282 4.24 -11.61 -3.46
N CYS A 283 3.74 -10.41 -3.71
CA CYS A 283 2.65 -10.14 -4.65
C CYS A 283 2.90 -8.85 -5.44
N LEU A 284 2.07 -8.62 -6.47
CA LEU A 284 2.07 -7.36 -7.22
C LEU A 284 1.01 -6.43 -6.65
N ASN A 285 1.31 -5.13 -6.66
CA ASN A 285 0.48 -4.06 -6.11
C ASN A 285 0.61 -2.79 -6.98
N THR A 286 -0.31 -1.83 -6.76
CA THR A 286 -0.38 -0.63 -7.58
C THR A 286 0.28 0.61 -6.98
N ASP A 287 0.50 0.64 -5.65
CA ASP A 287 1.04 1.78 -4.94
C ASP A 287 0.12 3.03 -5.02
N ASP A 288 0.54 4.14 -5.59
CA ASP A 288 -0.27 5.34 -5.85
C ASP A 288 -1.02 5.23 -7.19
N ARG A 289 -1.92 4.26 -7.27
CA ARG A 289 -2.55 3.73 -8.49
C ARG A 289 -3.03 4.78 -9.49
N THR A 290 -3.79 5.77 -9.06
CA THR A 290 -4.37 6.76 -9.98
C THR A 290 -3.36 7.84 -10.36
N LEU A 291 -2.50 8.25 -9.43
CA LEU A 291 -1.44 9.22 -9.73
C LEU A 291 -0.46 8.68 -10.78
N PHE A 292 -0.25 7.36 -10.81
CA PHE A 292 0.61 6.68 -11.79
C PHE A 292 -0.16 6.15 -13.01
N GLY A 293 -1.49 6.28 -13.04
CA GLY A 293 -2.32 5.73 -14.12
C GLY A 293 -2.30 4.20 -14.16
N LEU A 294 -2.30 3.55 -12.99
CA LEU A 294 -2.16 2.11 -12.83
C LEU A 294 -3.46 1.45 -12.33
N ASP A 295 -3.58 0.18 -12.62
CA ASP A 295 -4.58 -0.73 -12.09
C ASP A 295 -3.96 -2.11 -11.87
N LEU A 296 -4.51 -2.90 -10.94
CA LEU A 296 -3.91 -4.18 -10.56
C LEU A 296 -4.00 -5.23 -11.67
N ARG A 297 -5.04 -5.18 -12.51
CA ARG A 297 -5.13 -6.05 -13.70
C ARG A 297 -3.98 -5.78 -14.66
N GLY A 298 -3.69 -4.49 -14.88
CA GLY A 298 -2.58 -4.02 -15.71
C GLY A 298 -1.23 -4.44 -15.15
N GLU A 299 -1.02 -4.40 -13.81
CA GLU A 299 0.21 -4.89 -13.18
C GLU A 299 0.46 -6.37 -13.52
N TYR A 300 -0.54 -7.24 -13.29
CA TYR A 300 -0.41 -8.67 -13.62
C TYR A 300 -0.29 -8.92 -15.13
N ALA A 301 -1.00 -8.15 -15.97
CA ALA A 301 -0.89 -8.28 -17.43
C ALA A 301 0.52 -7.89 -17.91
N ALA A 302 1.07 -6.78 -17.40
CA ALA A 302 2.40 -6.33 -17.72
C ALA A 302 3.49 -7.29 -17.22
N ALA A 303 3.34 -7.84 -16.02
CA ALA A 303 4.26 -8.85 -15.49
C ALA A 303 4.25 -10.14 -16.35
N ARG A 304 3.09 -10.60 -16.81
CA ARG A 304 3.02 -11.74 -17.74
C ARG A 304 3.72 -11.44 -19.06
N ALA A 305 3.48 -10.27 -19.63
CA ALA A 305 3.99 -9.90 -20.95
C ALA A 305 5.50 -9.60 -20.96
N VAL A 306 6.02 -8.95 -19.92
CA VAL A 306 7.38 -8.39 -19.88
C VAL A 306 8.30 -9.18 -18.95
N LEU A 307 7.78 -9.65 -17.79
CA LEU A 307 8.58 -10.31 -16.75
C LEU A 307 8.40 -11.84 -16.78
N ASN A 308 7.69 -12.39 -17.77
CA ASN A 308 7.43 -13.82 -17.97
C ASN A 308 6.77 -14.48 -16.74
N LEU A 309 5.85 -13.78 -16.06
CA LEU A 309 5.10 -14.33 -14.94
C LEU A 309 4.14 -15.43 -15.45
N SER A 310 4.30 -16.64 -14.95
CA SER A 310 3.44 -17.77 -15.31
C SER A 310 2.16 -17.80 -14.48
N PRO A 311 1.07 -18.43 -14.97
CA PRO A 311 -0.17 -18.59 -14.19
C PRO A 311 0.03 -19.34 -12.86
N ALA A 312 0.95 -20.28 -12.81
CA ALA A 312 1.27 -21.03 -11.59
C ALA A 312 1.96 -20.13 -10.54
N GLU A 313 2.85 -19.24 -10.96
CA GLU A 313 3.49 -18.25 -10.10
C GLU A 313 2.48 -17.22 -9.62
N GLU A 314 1.64 -16.69 -10.49
CA GLU A 314 0.54 -15.79 -10.11
C GLU A 314 -0.36 -16.41 -9.04
N SER A 315 -0.68 -17.70 -9.18
CA SER A 315 -1.44 -18.43 -8.16
C SER A 315 -0.70 -18.53 -6.82
N ARG A 316 0.62 -18.82 -6.83
CA ARG A 316 1.43 -18.86 -5.60
C ARG A 316 1.52 -17.49 -4.95
N MET A 317 1.73 -16.43 -5.73
CA MET A 317 1.78 -15.04 -5.24
C MET A 317 0.46 -14.66 -4.55
N ARG A 318 -0.69 -15.01 -5.12
CA ARG A 318 -1.99 -14.79 -4.50
C ARG A 318 -2.15 -15.56 -3.19
N GLN A 319 -1.74 -16.83 -3.13
CA GLN A 319 -1.78 -17.60 -1.88
C GLN A 319 -0.86 -17.00 -0.82
N ALA A 320 0.33 -16.54 -1.22
CA ALA A 320 1.25 -15.85 -0.32
C ALA A 320 0.66 -14.53 0.20
N ALA A 321 -0.04 -13.76 -0.65
CA ALA A 321 -0.71 -12.53 -0.24
C ALA A 321 -1.82 -12.78 0.80
N VAL A 322 -2.62 -13.85 0.60
CA VAL A 322 -3.64 -14.27 1.61
C VAL A 322 -2.99 -14.59 2.95
N ALA A 323 -1.86 -15.29 2.94
CA ALA A 323 -1.16 -15.68 4.16
C ALA A 323 -0.45 -14.50 4.84
N ALA A 324 -0.06 -13.47 4.07
CA ALA A 324 0.64 -12.28 4.56
C ALA A 324 -0.29 -11.16 5.02
N ALA A 325 -1.58 -11.24 4.71
CA ALA A 325 -2.56 -10.25 5.15
C ALA A 325 -2.60 -10.15 6.68
N PHE A 326 -2.72 -8.93 7.20
CA PHE A 326 -2.74 -8.66 8.64
C PHE A 326 -4.10 -8.92 9.30
N ASP A 327 -5.13 -9.19 8.50
CA ASP A 327 -6.44 -9.63 8.97
C ASP A 327 -6.90 -10.88 8.22
N ALA A 328 -7.95 -11.51 8.72
CA ALA A 328 -8.54 -12.68 8.08
C ALA A 328 -9.12 -12.29 6.70
N VAL A 329 -8.60 -12.88 5.65
CA VAL A 329 -9.08 -12.65 4.28
C VAL A 329 -10.38 -13.46 4.07
N PRO A 330 -11.51 -12.82 3.72
CA PRO A 330 -12.75 -13.52 3.43
C PRO A 330 -12.57 -14.53 2.28
N ARG A 331 -13.29 -15.64 2.33
CA ARG A 331 -13.28 -16.58 1.21
C ARG A 331 -14.00 -15.95 0.01
N ALA A 332 -13.32 -15.86 -1.13
CA ALA A 332 -13.95 -15.41 -2.37
C ALA A 332 -15.17 -16.29 -2.69
N GLY A 333 -16.33 -15.68 -2.84
CA GLY A 333 -17.57 -16.40 -3.23
C GLY A 333 -18.51 -16.81 -2.10
N GLY A 334 -18.32 -16.30 -0.87
CA GLY A 334 -19.25 -16.53 0.25
C GLY A 334 -20.48 -15.58 0.27
N GLY A 335 -21.09 -15.33 -0.87
CA GLY A 335 -22.45 -14.80 -0.95
C GLY A 335 -23.45 -15.87 -0.54
N GLY A 336 -23.44 -16.26 0.74
CA GLY A 336 -24.41 -17.23 1.28
C GLY A 336 -25.76 -16.57 1.45
N SER A 337 -26.72 -16.98 0.63
CA SER A 337 -28.14 -16.83 0.92
C SER A 337 -28.42 -17.37 2.33
N ALA A 338 -28.57 -16.47 3.30
CA ALA A 338 -29.31 -16.79 4.52
C ALA A 338 -30.78 -16.97 4.11
N GLY A 339 -31.16 -18.20 3.82
CA GLY A 339 -32.55 -18.58 3.71
C GLY A 339 -33.21 -18.46 5.10
N PRO A 340 -34.47 -17.98 5.18
CA PRO A 340 -35.20 -17.93 6.44
C PRO A 340 -35.57 -19.38 6.85
N GLY A 341 -35.17 -19.73 8.05
CA GLY A 341 -35.67 -20.89 8.78
C GLY A 341 -36.25 -20.43 10.09
#